data_e7bde1ad5620bac79cb2eb6b83c2e1ad
#
_entry.id   e7bde1ad5620bac79cb2eb6b83c2e1ad
#
_cell.length_a   1.000
_cell.length_b   1.000
_cell.length_c   1.000
_cell.angle_alpha   90.00
_cell.angle_beta   90.00
_cell.angle_gamma   90.00
#
_symmetry.space_group_name_H-M   'P 1'
#
loop_
_entity.id
_entity.type
_entity.pdbx_description
1 polymer ?
#
loop_
_entity_poly.entity_id
_entity_poly.type
_entity_poly.pdbx_seq_one_letter_code
_entity_poly.pdbx_strand_id
1 'polypeptide(L)'
;MGEMEQMKQEAEQLKKQIADARKACADTTLAQIVSGMDTVGQIQMRTRRTLRGHLAKIYALHWSTDSKLMVSASQDGKLIVWDTYTTNKVHAIPLRSSWVMTCAYAPSGNFVACGGLDNVCSIYSLKSREGNVKVSRELSAHTGYLSCCRFLDDNNIVTSSGDTTCALWDIETGQQKTVFIGHTGDCMSLAVSPDFKLFVSGACDATAKLWDVREGSCRQTFGGHESDINAISFFPNGEAICTGSDDATCRLFDLRADQELITYSHETIICGITSIALSRSGRLLFAGYDDFNCNIWDSLKGDRVGILSGHDNRVSCLGVTADGMAVATGSWDSFLKIWN
;
A
#
# COMPACT_ATOMS: atom_id res chain seq x y z
N MET A 1 10.76 -39.52 18.09
CA MET A 1 10.19 -38.29 17.54
C MET A 1 10.69 -38.12 16.13
N GLY A 2 9.86 -37.88 15.17
CA GLY A 2 10.29 -37.70 13.78
C GLY A 2 11.03 -36.37 13.61
N GLU A 3 11.90 -36.28 12.62
CA GLU A 3 12.72 -35.10 12.29
C GLU A 3 11.85 -33.80 12.17
N MET A 4 10.65 -33.93 11.63
CA MET A 4 9.68 -32.83 11.51
C MET A 4 9.20 -32.31 12.89
N GLU A 5 9.05 -33.18 13.87
CA GLU A 5 8.61 -32.80 15.23
C GLU A 5 9.75 -32.07 15.96
N GLN A 6 10.99 -32.49 15.74
CA GLN A 6 12.16 -31.79 16.26
C GLN A 6 12.30 -30.39 15.66
N MET A 7 12.15 -30.24 14.33
CA MET A 7 12.18 -28.94 13.67
C MET A 7 11.06 -28.00 14.15
N LYS A 8 9.86 -28.50 14.41
CA LYS A 8 8.77 -27.71 14.98
C LYS A 8 9.09 -27.22 16.39
N GLN A 9 9.63 -28.09 17.24
CA GLN A 9 10.03 -27.72 18.60
C GLN A 9 11.15 -26.68 18.59
N GLU A 10 12.14 -26.83 17.71
CA GLU A 10 13.22 -25.86 17.55
C GLU A 10 12.69 -24.51 17.07
N ALA A 11 11.79 -24.50 16.09
CA ALA A 11 11.15 -23.28 15.60
C ALA A 11 10.36 -22.54 16.71
N GLU A 12 9.60 -23.25 17.54
CA GLU A 12 8.88 -22.65 18.67
C GLU A 12 9.84 -22.13 19.75
N GLN A 13 10.94 -22.84 19.99
CA GLN A 13 11.96 -22.39 20.93
C GLN A 13 12.66 -21.11 20.45
N LEU A 14 12.99 -21.03 19.15
CA LEU A 14 13.58 -19.83 18.54
C LEU A 14 12.62 -18.65 18.57
N LYS A 15 11.33 -18.84 18.25
CA LYS A 15 10.30 -17.80 18.37
C LYS A 15 10.23 -17.25 19.79
N LYS A 16 10.26 -18.13 20.80
CA LYS A 16 10.25 -17.70 22.21
C LYS A 16 11.50 -16.89 22.57
N GLN A 17 12.69 -17.35 22.12
CA GLN A 17 13.94 -16.62 22.34
C GLN A 17 13.92 -15.22 21.70
N ILE A 18 13.39 -15.09 20.50
CA ILE A 18 13.20 -13.80 19.82
C ILE A 18 12.26 -12.90 20.64
N ALA A 19 11.11 -13.44 21.09
CA ALA A 19 10.16 -12.68 21.89
C ALA A 19 10.76 -12.22 23.22
N ASP A 20 11.52 -13.08 23.90
CA ASP A 20 12.19 -12.75 25.16
C ASP A 20 13.30 -11.69 24.96
N ALA A 21 14.08 -11.79 23.86
CA ALA A 21 15.10 -10.81 23.50
C ALA A 21 14.46 -9.44 23.18
N ARG A 22 13.38 -9.41 22.40
CA ARG A 22 12.63 -8.17 22.11
C ARG A 22 12.12 -7.52 23.39
N LYS A 23 11.56 -8.30 24.30
CA LYS A 23 11.08 -7.81 25.59
C LYS A 23 12.21 -7.29 26.48
N ALA A 24 13.37 -7.92 26.47
CA ALA A 24 14.53 -7.48 27.24
C ALA A 24 15.12 -6.15 26.72
N CYS A 25 14.98 -5.86 25.43
CA CYS A 25 15.45 -4.61 24.81
C CYS A 25 14.43 -3.48 24.89
N ALA A 26 13.17 -3.77 25.30
CA ALA A 26 12.12 -2.77 25.41
C ALA A 26 12.22 -2.05 26.77
N ASP A 27 12.96 -0.94 26.81
CA ASP A 27 13.17 -0.11 28.00
C ASP A 27 12.10 0.99 28.17
N THR A 28 11.39 1.34 27.09
CA THR A 28 10.31 2.33 27.10
C THR A 28 9.25 2.01 26.06
N THR A 29 8.07 2.59 26.20
CA THR A 29 6.97 2.44 25.21
C THR A 29 6.73 3.74 24.46
N LEU A 30 6.19 3.65 23.24
CA LEU A 30 5.80 4.84 22.48
C LEU A 30 4.86 5.75 23.29
N ALA A 31 3.89 5.18 24.00
CA ALA A 31 2.96 5.90 24.86
C ALA A 31 3.66 6.71 25.95
N GLN A 32 4.73 6.18 26.56
CA GLN A 32 5.54 6.90 27.54
C GLN A 32 6.29 8.07 26.92
N ILE A 33 6.90 7.87 25.74
CA ILE A 33 7.66 8.91 25.01
C ILE A 33 6.75 10.07 24.63
N VAL A 34 5.55 9.79 24.13
CA VAL A 34 4.61 10.80 23.64
C VAL A 34 3.65 11.35 24.70
N SER A 35 3.79 10.93 25.97
CA SER A 35 2.89 11.33 27.05
C SER A 35 2.81 12.86 27.24
N GLY A 36 3.93 13.57 27.02
CA GLY A 36 4.01 15.03 27.11
C GLY A 36 3.71 15.78 25.80
N MET A 37 3.41 15.08 24.71
CA MET A 37 3.08 15.72 23.44
C MET A 37 1.63 16.18 23.39
N ASP A 38 1.40 17.34 22.77
CA ASP A 38 0.07 17.86 22.52
C ASP A 38 -0.75 16.88 21.63
N THR A 39 -2.03 16.77 21.94
CA THR A 39 -2.96 16.00 21.13
C THR A 39 -3.24 16.75 19.83
N VAL A 40 -3.32 15.99 18.73
CA VAL A 40 -3.91 16.51 17.50
C VAL A 40 -5.40 16.73 17.77
N GLY A 41 -5.88 17.95 17.64
CA GLY A 41 -7.33 18.22 17.75
C GLY A 41 -8.13 17.44 16.71
N GLN A 42 -9.46 17.52 16.82
CA GLN A 42 -10.31 16.86 15.85
C GLN A 42 -10.06 17.37 14.43
N ILE A 43 -9.74 16.45 13.51
CA ILE A 43 -9.50 16.78 12.10
C ILE A 43 -10.82 16.72 11.36
N GLN A 44 -11.19 17.84 10.73
CA GLN A 44 -12.36 17.97 9.88
C GLN A 44 -11.90 18.31 8.45
N MET A 45 -11.91 17.32 7.57
CA MET A 45 -11.63 17.51 6.14
C MET A 45 -12.94 17.52 5.35
N ARG A 46 -12.97 18.30 4.28
CA ARG A 46 -14.13 18.39 3.38
C ARG A 46 -13.76 17.90 1.99
N THR A 47 -14.72 17.31 1.31
CA THR A 47 -14.57 16.98 -0.12
C THR A 47 -14.43 18.28 -0.91
N ARG A 48 -13.25 18.47 -1.52
CA ARG A 48 -12.98 19.65 -2.37
C ARG A 48 -13.30 19.40 -3.83
N ARG A 49 -13.09 18.15 -4.27
CA ARG A 49 -13.39 17.71 -5.65
C ARG A 49 -13.97 16.30 -5.60
N THR A 50 -14.88 16.02 -6.53
CA THR A 50 -15.33 14.67 -6.86
C THR A 50 -15.02 14.43 -8.32
N LEU A 51 -14.19 13.42 -8.60
CA LEU A 51 -13.82 13.05 -9.95
C LEU A 51 -14.80 12.01 -10.47
N ARG A 52 -15.50 12.35 -11.54
CA ARG A 52 -16.57 11.54 -12.13
C ARG A 52 -16.18 11.08 -13.51
N GLY A 53 -16.35 9.79 -13.81
CA GLY A 53 -16.09 9.28 -15.14
C GLY A 53 -15.76 7.80 -15.23
N HIS A 54 -15.41 7.14 -14.13
CA HIS A 54 -15.46 5.69 -14.07
C HIS A 54 -16.92 5.21 -14.03
N LEU A 55 -17.18 4.07 -14.67
CA LEU A 55 -18.52 3.47 -14.80
C LEU A 55 -18.70 2.23 -13.92
N ALA A 56 -17.66 1.83 -13.20
CA ALA A 56 -17.66 0.67 -12.32
C ALA A 56 -16.76 0.91 -11.10
N LYS A 57 -16.63 -0.11 -10.26
CA LYS A 57 -15.82 -0.09 -9.05
C LYS A 57 -14.38 0.37 -9.32
N ILE A 58 -13.89 1.30 -8.53
CA ILE A 58 -12.48 1.71 -8.52
C ILE A 58 -11.74 0.79 -7.55
N TYR A 59 -10.60 0.24 -7.96
CA TYR A 59 -9.78 -0.66 -7.14
C TYR A 59 -8.49 -0.03 -6.66
N ALA A 60 -7.90 0.88 -7.44
CA ALA A 60 -6.62 1.49 -7.10
C ALA A 60 -6.55 2.95 -7.55
N LEU A 61 -5.73 3.72 -6.85
CA LEU A 61 -5.29 5.05 -7.24
C LEU A 61 -3.82 5.25 -6.85
N HIS A 62 -3.14 6.12 -7.58
CA HIS A 62 -1.80 6.55 -7.22
C HIS A 62 -1.53 7.97 -7.69
N TRP A 63 -0.96 8.80 -6.79
CA TRP A 63 -0.59 10.16 -7.10
C TRP A 63 0.71 10.22 -7.92
N SER A 64 0.79 11.19 -8.81
CA SER A 64 2.06 11.63 -9.39
C SER A 64 2.86 12.43 -8.35
N THR A 65 4.18 12.44 -8.49
CA THR A 65 5.09 13.20 -7.63
C THR A 65 4.87 14.71 -7.67
N ASP A 66 4.21 15.22 -8.71
CA ASP A 66 3.85 16.65 -8.85
C ASP A 66 2.66 17.07 -7.96
N SER A 67 2.04 16.14 -7.23
CA SER A 67 0.85 16.36 -6.40
C SER A 67 -0.36 16.94 -7.16
N LYS A 68 -0.33 16.94 -8.49
CA LYS A 68 -1.37 17.49 -9.35
C LYS A 68 -2.10 16.42 -10.14
N LEU A 69 -1.36 15.45 -10.67
CA LEU A 69 -1.91 14.36 -11.46
C LEU A 69 -2.10 13.11 -10.61
N MET A 70 -3.09 12.33 -10.95
CA MET A 70 -3.40 11.07 -10.29
C MET A 70 -3.88 10.06 -11.32
N VAL A 71 -3.47 8.80 -11.19
CA VAL A 71 -4.00 7.69 -11.97
C VAL A 71 -4.97 6.86 -11.12
N SER A 72 -6.05 6.40 -11.72
CA SER A 72 -6.99 5.47 -11.11
C SER A 72 -7.29 4.30 -12.03
N ALA A 73 -7.57 3.13 -11.44
CA ALA A 73 -7.90 1.89 -12.13
C ALA A 73 -9.28 1.40 -11.71
N SER A 74 -10.10 1.00 -12.68
CA SER A 74 -11.48 0.56 -12.44
C SER A 74 -11.83 -0.69 -13.23
N GLN A 75 -12.82 -1.42 -12.70
CA GLN A 75 -13.43 -2.60 -13.33
C GLN A 75 -14.14 -2.27 -14.65
N ASP A 76 -14.30 -1.00 -15.01
CA ASP A 76 -14.78 -0.56 -16.33
C ASP A 76 -13.73 -0.80 -17.44
N GLY A 77 -12.57 -1.37 -17.11
CA GLY A 77 -11.50 -1.66 -18.05
C GLY A 77 -10.70 -0.44 -18.46
N LYS A 78 -10.62 0.58 -17.61
CA LYS A 78 -9.89 1.82 -17.92
C LYS A 78 -8.93 2.21 -16.80
N LEU A 79 -7.77 2.74 -17.19
CA LEU A 79 -6.99 3.66 -16.39
C LEU A 79 -7.36 5.09 -16.80
N ILE A 80 -7.61 5.94 -15.81
CA ILE A 80 -7.83 7.38 -16.07
C ILE A 80 -6.75 8.15 -15.34
N VAL A 81 -6.06 9.03 -16.08
CA VAL A 81 -5.17 10.04 -15.50
C VAL A 81 -5.95 11.34 -15.36
N TRP A 82 -6.00 11.85 -14.15
CA TRP A 82 -6.77 13.04 -13.76
C TRP A 82 -5.86 14.22 -13.48
N ASP A 83 -6.27 15.41 -13.91
CA ASP A 83 -5.84 16.67 -13.31
C ASP A 83 -6.79 16.95 -12.12
N THR A 84 -6.27 16.84 -10.91
CA THR A 84 -7.09 16.91 -9.68
C THR A 84 -7.53 18.35 -9.33
N TYR A 85 -6.85 19.36 -9.88
CA TYR A 85 -7.26 20.75 -9.68
C TYR A 85 -8.45 21.14 -10.57
N THR A 86 -8.38 20.74 -11.84
CA THR A 86 -9.40 21.07 -12.85
C THR A 86 -10.50 20.01 -12.95
N THR A 87 -10.28 18.83 -12.38
CA THR A 87 -11.13 17.62 -12.50
C THR A 87 -11.16 17.00 -13.91
N ASN A 88 -10.32 17.50 -14.82
CA ASN A 88 -10.26 17.02 -16.20
C ASN A 88 -9.56 15.66 -16.29
N LYS A 89 -10.00 14.84 -17.22
CA LYS A 89 -9.31 13.63 -17.63
C LYS A 89 -8.20 14.00 -18.61
N VAL A 90 -6.95 13.78 -18.20
CA VAL A 90 -5.77 14.01 -19.08
C VAL A 90 -5.63 12.85 -20.07
N HIS A 91 -5.81 11.61 -19.58
CA HIS A 91 -5.81 10.40 -20.40
C HIS A 91 -6.89 9.44 -19.91
N ALA A 92 -7.48 8.69 -20.85
CA ALA A 92 -8.34 7.55 -20.58
C ALA A 92 -7.80 6.36 -21.39
N ILE A 93 -7.17 5.41 -20.73
CA ILE A 93 -6.42 4.33 -21.33
C ILE A 93 -7.26 3.05 -21.23
N PRO A 94 -7.69 2.46 -22.35
CA PRO A 94 -8.40 1.18 -22.33
C PRO A 94 -7.44 0.04 -21.97
N LEU A 95 -7.86 -0.83 -21.07
CA LEU A 95 -7.12 -1.99 -20.60
C LEU A 95 -7.54 -3.24 -21.39
N ARG A 96 -6.64 -4.20 -21.54
CA ARG A 96 -6.93 -5.53 -22.11
C ARG A 96 -7.82 -6.35 -21.19
N SER A 97 -7.56 -6.29 -19.87
CA SER A 97 -8.36 -6.93 -18.85
C SER A 97 -9.08 -5.88 -18.00
N SER A 98 -10.37 -6.07 -17.77
CA SER A 98 -11.14 -5.23 -16.84
C SER A 98 -10.91 -5.58 -15.37
N TRP A 99 -10.31 -6.73 -15.08
CA TRP A 99 -10.04 -7.21 -13.73
C TRP A 99 -8.72 -6.63 -13.19
N VAL A 100 -8.62 -5.32 -13.18
CA VAL A 100 -7.47 -4.58 -12.67
C VAL A 100 -7.57 -4.42 -11.15
N MET A 101 -6.46 -4.67 -10.44
CA MET A 101 -6.38 -4.58 -8.98
C MET A 101 -5.43 -3.47 -8.51
N THR A 102 -4.51 -3.05 -9.35
CA THR A 102 -3.47 -2.08 -8.97
C THR A 102 -3.15 -1.12 -10.10
N CYS A 103 -2.69 0.07 -9.72
CA CYS A 103 -2.07 1.01 -10.62
C CYS A 103 -0.94 1.77 -9.93
N ALA A 104 0.01 2.25 -10.72
CA ALA A 104 1.13 3.05 -10.25
C ALA A 104 1.47 4.17 -11.22
N TYR A 105 1.92 5.29 -10.69
CA TYR A 105 2.48 6.40 -11.43
C TYR A 105 4.01 6.39 -11.25
N ALA A 106 4.77 6.48 -12.33
CA ALA A 106 6.22 6.54 -12.24
C ALA A 106 6.69 7.87 -11.63
N PRO A 107 7.78 7.89 -10.86
CA PRO A 107 8.30 9.12 -10.24
C PRO A 107 8.62 10.23 -11.25
N SER A 108 9.02 9.88 -12.46
CA SER A 108 9.29 10.84 -13.56
C SER A 108 8.04 11.49 -14.15
N GLY A 109 6.86 10.91 -13.91
CA GLY A 109 5.61 11.29 -14.55
C GLY A 109 5.47 10.84 -16.01
N ASN A 110 6.37 9.97 -16.52
CA ASN A 110 6.37 9.54 -17.92
C ASN A 110 5.58 8.27 -18.16
N PHE A 111 5.41 7.44 -17.14
CA PHE A 111 4.80 6.12 -17.25
C PHE A 111 3.74 5.91 -16.17
N VAL A 112 2.77 5.06 -16.51
CA VAL A 112 1.85 4.45 -15.55
C VAL A 112 1.85 2.95 -15.75
N ALA A 113 1.61 2.20 -14.69
CA ALA A 113 1.53 0.76 -14.71
C ALA A 113 0.18 0.29 -14.15
N CYS A 114 -0.26 -0.88 -14.55
CA CYS A 114 -1.39 -1.58 -13.95
C CYS A 114 -1.24 -3.10 -14.06
N GLY A 115 -2.06 -3.80 -13.31
CA GLY A 115 -2.16 -5.25 -13.38
C GLY A 115 -3.32 -5.78 -12.52
N GLY A 116 -3.58 -7.06 -12.62
CA GLY A 116 -4.68 -7.71 -11.92
C GLY A 116 -4.77 -9.20 -12.17
N LEU A 117 -5.98 -9.72 -12.42
CA LEU A 117 -6.25 -11.14 -12.60
C LEU A 117 -5.67 -11.75 -13.90
N ASP A 118 -5.13 -10.93 -14.78
CA ASP A 118 -4.40 -11.37 -15.98
C ASP A 118 -2.95 -11.78 -15.68
N ASN A 119 -2.48 -11.58 -14.44
CA ASN A 119 -1.14 -11.89 -13.95
C ASN A 119 -0.02 -11.07 -14.63
N VAL A 120 -0.37 -10.03 -15.40
CA VAL A 120 0.56 -9.24 -16.21
C VAL A 120 0.66 -7.82 -15.64
N CYS A 121 1.89 -7.31 -15.51
CA CYS A 121 2.10 -5.89 -15.26
C CYS A 121 2.28 -5.17 -16.59
N SER A 122 1.31 -4.33 -16.95
CA SER A 122 1.33 -3.54 -18.21
C SER A 122 1.83 -2.14 -17.93
N ILE A 123 2.84 -1.70 -18.67
CA ILE A 123 3.46 -0.37 -18.58
C ILE A 123 3.01 0.46 -19.77
N TYR A 124 2.52 1.67 -19.51
CA TYR A 124 2.04 2.62 -20.52
C TYR A 124 2.90 3.87 -20.51
N SER A 125 3.34 4.32 -21.68
CA SER A 125 4.04 5.60 -21.85
C SER A 125 3.02 6.72 -22.07
N LEU A 126 3.08 7.75 -21.23
CA LEU A 126 2.22 8.94 -21.35
C LEU A 126 2.77 9.98 -22.33
N LYS A 127 4.08 9.90 -22.66
CA LYS A 127 4.74 10.75 -23.65
C LYS A 127 4.72 10.09 -25.02
N SER A 128 3.60 10.14 -25.72
CA SER A 128 3.52 9.71 -27.12
C SER A 128 3.48 10.91 -28.05
N ARG A 129 4.28 10.89 -29.13
CA ARG A 129 4.24 11.91 -30.19
C ARG A 129 2.92 11.91 -30.95
N GLU A 130 2.19 10.81 -30.93
CA GLU A 130 0.92 10.62 -31.65
C GLU A 130 -0.33 10.93 -30.79
N GLY A 131 -0.17 11.40 -29.55
CA GLY A 131 -1.28 11.73 -28.65
C GLY A 131 -2.02 10.53 -28.04
N ASN A 132 -1.82 9.32 -28.52
CA ASN A 132 -2.43 8.11 -28.00
C ASN A 132 -1.47 7.36 -27.07
N VAL A 133 -1.94 7.06 -25.85
CA VAL A 133 -1.19 6.23 -24.92
C VAL A 133 -1.21 4.78 -25.38
N LYS A 134 -0.02 4.19 -25.54
CA LYS A 134 0.16 2.78 -25.95
C LYS A 134 0.88 2.00 -24.85
N VAL A 135 0.64 0.69 -24.82
CA VAL A 135 1.43 -0.24 -24.00
C VAL A 135 2.89 -0.17 -24.46
N SER A 136 3.77 0.18 -23.53
CA SER A 136 5.22 0.21 -23.76
C SER A 136 5.85 -1.15 -23.52
N ARG A 137 5.39 -1.86 -22.46
CA ARG A 137 5.89 -3.17 -22.07
C ARG A 137 4.83 -3.97 -21.32
N GLU A 138 4.88 -5.28 -21.45
CA GLU A 138 4.11 -6.24 -20.65
C GLU A 138 5.10 -7.16 -19.93
N LEU A 139 4.97 -7.24 -18.60
CA LEU A 139 5.82 -8.04 -17.73
C LEU A 139 5.00 -9.26 -17.27
N SER A 140 5.33 -10.42 -17.82
CA SER A 140 4.56 -11.65 -17.63
C SER A 140 5.46 -12.81 -17.19
N ALA A 141 5.51 -13.08 -15.89
CA ALA A 141 6.11 -14.29 -15.34
C ALA A 141 5.44 -14.72 -14.03
N HIS A 142 4.63 -13.83 -13.41
CA HIS A 142 3.82 -14.24 -12.28
C HIS A 142 2.80 -15.31 -12.69
N THR A 143 2.59 -16.28 -11.80
CA THR A 143 1.63 -17.38 -12.01
C THR A 143 0.30 -17.13 -11.30
N GLY A 144 0.23 -16.10 -10.45
CA GLY A 144 -0.98 -15.61 -9.79
C GLY A 144 -1.28 -14.15 -10.15
N TYR A 145 -2.43 -13.66 -9.70
CA TYR A 145 -2.87 -12.29 -9.96
C TYR A 145 -1.87 -11.25 -9.43
N LEU A 146 -1.82 -10.11 -10.10
CA LEU A 146 -1.00 -8.98 -9.67
C LEU A 146 -1.78 -8.12 -8.67
N SER A 147 -1.36 -8.11 -7.43
CA SER A 147 -2.03 -7.38 -6.34
C SER A 147 -1.57 -5.93 -6.20
N CYS A 148 -0.27 -5.68 -6.39
CA CYS A 148 0.30 -4.34 -6.30
C CYS A 148 1.53 -4.19 -7.20
N CYS A 149 1.78 -2.97 -7.67
CA CYS A 149 2.99 -2.61 -8.39
C CYS A 149 3.46 -1.22 -7.97
N ARG A 150 4.78 -1.00 -7.91
CA ARG A 150 5.39 0.29 -7.59
C ARG A 150 6.68 0.49 -8.36
N PHE A 151 6.82 1.63 -9.01
CA PHE A 151 8.05 2.02 -9.68
C PHE A 151 9.14 2.37 -8.67
N LEU A 152 10.36 1.94 -8.94
CA LEU A 152 11.57 2.47 -8.32
C LEU A 152 12.11 3.66 -9.13
N ASP A 153 12.11 3.51 -10.43
CA ASP A 153 12.50 4.50 -11.44
C ASP A 153 11.81 4.15 -12.78
N ASP A 154 12.19 4.82 -13.86
CA ASP A 154 11.59 4.60 -15.19
C ASP A 154 11.92 3.22 -15.79
N ASN A 155 12.95 2.54 -15.29
CA ASN A 155 13.36 1.22 -15.78
C ASN A 155 13.13 0.08 -14.82
N ASN A 156 12.85 0.35 -13.56
CA ASN A 156 12.69 -0.68 -12.53
C ASN A 156 11.33 -0.55 -11.83
N ILE A 157 10.61 -1.68 -11.75
CA ILE A 157 9.33 -1.79 -11.05
C ILE A 157 9.31 -3.04 -10.17
N VAL A 158 8.72 -2.92 -8.98
CA VAL A 158 8.47 -4.05 -8.07
C VAL A 158 6.99 -4.40 -8.12
N THR A 159 6.70 -5.69 -8.15
CA THR A 159 5.33 -6.23 -8.16
C THR A 159 5.12 -7.23 -7.04
N SER A 160 3.90 -7.34 -6.56
CA SER A 160 3.44 -8.41 -5.65
C SER A 160 2.31 -9.20 -6.28
N SER A 161 2.24 -10.49 -5.96
CA SER A 161 1.32 -11.42 -6.62
C SER A 161 0.67 -12.41 -5.66
N GLY A 162 -0.51 -12.91 -6.05
CA GLY A 162 -1.18 -14.05 -5.45
C GLY A 162 -0.44 -15.38 -5.61
N ASP A 163 0.69 -15.41 -6.34
CA ASP A 163 1.59 -16.56 -6.38
C ASP A 163 2.53 -16.63 -5.16
N THR A 164 2.29 -15.83 -4.13
CA THR A 164 3.06 -15.71 -2.88
C THR A 164 4.42 -15.01 -3.01
N THR A 165 4.75 -14.51 -4.19
CA THR A 165 6.04 -13.87 -4.47
C THR A 165 5.92 -12.39 -4.76
N CYS A 166 7.03 -11.66 -4.57
CA CYS A 166 7.24 -10.35 -5.16
C CYS A 166 8.36 -10.46 -6.22
N ALA A 167 8.39 -9.54 -7.17
CA ALA A 167 9.39 -9.55 -8.23
C ALA A 167 9.90 -8.16 -8.56
N LEU A 168 11.19 -8.04 -8.82
CA LEU A 168 11.83 -6.86 -9.41
C LEU A 168 12.02 -7.09 -10.91
N TRP A 169 11.61 -6.12 -11.70
CA TRP A 169 11.66 -6.17 -13.16
C TRP A 169 12.51 -5.06 -13.76
N ASP A 170 13.14 -5.41 -14.86
CA ASP A 170 13.72 -4.46 -15.80
C ASP A 170 12.69 -4.19 -16.90
N ILE A 171 12.22 -2.95 -16.98
CA ILE A 171 11.15 -2.56 -17.92
C ILE A 171 11.69 -2.53 -19.35
N GLU A 172 12.94 -2.11 -19.56
CA GLU A 172 13.53 -2.03 -20.88
C GLU A 172 13.65 -3.41 -21.53
N THR A 173 14.17 -4.38 -20.81
CA THR A 173 14.35 -5.75 -21.31
C THR A 173 13.10 -6.62 -21.15
N GLY A 174 12.19 -6.27 -20.24
CA GLY A 174 11.04 -7.08 -19.86
C GLY A 174 11.40 -8.29 -18.98
N GLN A 175 12.63 -8.36 -18.50
CA GLN A 175 13.12 -9.48 -17.70
C GLN A 175 12.89 -9.30 -16.22
N GLN A 176 12.58 -10.38 -15.53
CA GLN A 176 12.54 -10.47 -14.10
C GLN A 176 13.97 -10.54 -13.54
N LYS A 177 14.41 -9.49 -12.83
CA LYS A 177 15.75 -9.41 -12.24
C LYS A 177 15.90 -10.27 -11.00
N THR A 178 14.89 -10.23 -10.13
CA THR A 178 14.91 -10.88 -8.83
C THR A 178 13.52 -11.33 -8.46
N VAL A 179 13.39 -12.52 -7.88
CA VAL A 179 12.16 -13.02 -7.26
C VAL A 179 12.38 -13.09 -5.75
N PHE A 180 11.47 -12.48 -5.00
CA PHE A 180 11.48 -12.46 -3.54
C PHE A 180 10.52 -13.54 -3.03
N ILE A 181 11.09 -14.58 -2.45
CA ILE A 181 10.36 -15.77 -1.97
C ILE A 181 10.44 -15.80 -0.45
N GLY A 182 9.32 -16.03 0.23
CA GLY A 182 9.29 -16.15 1.69
C GLY A 182 7.90 -16.02 2.31
N HIS A 183 6.93 -15.40 1.65
CA HIS A 183 5.53 -15.47 2.09
C HIS A 183 4.95 -16.86 1.84
N THR A 184 4.03 -17.27 2.70
CA THR A 184 3.30 -18.55 2.60
C THR A 184 1.85 -18.36 2.16
N GLY A 185 1.39 -17.11 2.08
CA GLY A 185 0.10 -16.69 1.56
C GLY A 185 0.25 -15.67 0.44
N ASP A 186 -0.85 -15.37 -0.25
CA ASP A 186 -0.90 -14.40 -1.35
C ASP A 186 -0.35 -13.05 -0.90
N CYS A 187 0.59 -12.47 -1.67
CA CYS A 187 1.06 -11.12 -1.41
C CYS A 187 -0.01 -10.12 -1.89
N MET A 188 -0.56 -9.33 -0.96
CA MET A 188 -1.69 -8.44 -1.23
C MET A 188 -1.28 -6.99 -1.47
N SER A 189 -0.19 -6.54 -0.87
CA SER A 189 0.24 -5.15 -0.91
C SER A 189 1.75 -5.00 -0.86
N LEU A 190 2.25 -3.91 -1.41
CA LEU A 190 3.65 -3.53 -1.26
C LEU A 190 3.82 -2.01 -1.18
N ALA A 191 4.90 -1.58 -0.53
CA ALA A 191 5.35 -0.20 -0.50
C ALA A 191 6.87 -0.13 -0.62
N VAL A 192 7.36 0.89 -1.31
CA VAL A 192 8.81 1.13 -1.49
C VAL A 192 9.28 2.17 -0.47
N SER A 193 10.48 1.97 0.06
CA SER A 193 11.10 2.92 0.99
C SER A 193 11.39 4.26 0.33
N PRO A 194 11.45 5.38 1.09
CA PRO A 194 11.73 6.71 0.54
C PRO A 194 13.08 6.82 -0.19
N ASP A 195 14.05 5.97 0.16
CA ASP A 195 15.38 5.91 -0.47
C ASP A 195 15.48 4.88 -1.62
N PHE A 196 14.37 4.19 -1.93
CA PHE A 196 14.25 3.18 -2.99
C PHE A 196 15.19 1.95 -2.85
N LYS A 197 15.76 1.72 -1.66
CA LYS A 197 16.65 0.58 -1.41
C LYS A 197 15.94 -0.64 -0.86
N LEU A 198 14.86 -0.40 -0.12
CA LEU A 198 14.05 -1.41 0.53
C LEU A 198 12.61 -1.36 0.01
N PHE A 199 11.90 -2.45 0.16
CA PHE A 199 10.44 -2.46 0.05
C PHE A 199 9.85 -3.40 1.10
N VAL A 200 8.58 -3.20 1.39
CA VAL A 200 7.81 -4.07 2.30
C VAL A 200 6.63 -4.66 1.56
N SER A 201 6.27 -5.87 1.93
CA SER A 201 5.06 -6.56 1.43
C SER A 201 4.20 -7.05 2.58
N GLY A 202 2.89 -7.00 2.39
CA GLY A 202 1.90 -7.59 3.29
C GLY A 202 1.18 -8.72 2.58
N ALA A 203 0.85 -9.81 3.31
CA ALA A 203 0.28 -11.01 2.72
C ALA A 203 -0.85 -11.63 3.54
N CYS A 204 -1.54 -12.60 2.92
CA CYS A 204 -2.58 -13.41 3.56
C CYS A 204 -2.03 -14.38 4.63
N ASP A 205 -0.72 -14.49 4.80
CA ASP A 205 -0.10 -15.21 5.91
C ASP A 205 -0.07 -14.38 7.22
N ALA A 206 -0.77 -13.23 7.25
CA ALA A 206 -0.83 -12.28 8.35
C ALA A 206 0.53 -11.69 8.73
N THR A 207 1.52 -11.76 7.86
CA THR A 207 2.85 -11.17 8.08
C THR A 207 3.17 -10.06 7.11
N ALA A 208 3.97 -9.09 7.57
CA ALA A 208 4.65 -8.14 6.72
C ALA A 208 6.14 -8.50 6.66
N LYS A 209 6.75 -8.36 5.48
CA LYS A 209 8.17 -8.65 5.28
C LYS A 209 8.90 -7.46 4.69
N LEU A 210 10.11 -7.21 5.21
CA LEU A 210 11.04 -6.20 4.71
C LEU A 210 12.09 -6.87 3.82
N TRP A 211 12.26 -6.33 2.62
CA TRP A 211 13.14 -6.88 1.59
C TRP A 211 14.19 -5.87 1.18
N ASP A 212 15.39 -6.36 0.89
CA ASP A 212 16.43 -5.59 0.22
C ASP A 212 16.30 -5.79 -1.30
N VAL A 213 16.14 -4.66 -2.03
CA VAL A 213 15.95 -4.69 -3.49
C VAL A 213 17.16 -5.30 -4.22
N ARG A 214 18.37 -5.12 -3.69
CA ARG A 214 19.62 -5.56 -4.32
C ARG A 214 19.97 -7.00 -3.97
N GLU A 215 19.82 -7.35 -2.69
CA GLU A 215 20.21 -8.67 -2.18
C GLU A 215 19.16 -9.75 -2.50
N GLY A 216 17.93 -9.37 -2.74
CA GLY A 216 16.82 -10.30 -2.98
C GLY A 216 16.41 -11.09 -1.74
N SER A 217 16.90 -10.73 -0.56
CA SER A 217 16.67 -11.42 0.70
C SER A 217 15.64 -10.74 1.57
N CYS A 218 14.89 -11.53 2.34
CA CYS A 218 14.04 -11.03 3.42
C CYS A 218 14.91 -10.63 4.60
N ARG A 219 14.88 -9.37 4.99
CA ARG A 219 15.62 -8.84 6.13
C ARG A 219 14.91 -9.03 7.45
N GLN A 220 13.58 -8.79 7.47
CA GLN A 220 12.76 -8.85 8.69
C GLN A 220 11.36 -9.36 8.36
N THR A 221 10.73 -9.96 9.37
CA THR A 221 9.34 -10.40 9.30
C THR A 221 8.59 -9.90 10.53
N PHE A 222 7.49 -9.19 10.28
CA PHE A 222 6.64 -8.62 11.30
C PHE A 222 5.33 -9.40 11.36
N GLY A 223 5.09 -10.04 12.50
CA GLY A 223 3.84 -10.71 12.82
C GLY A 223 3.03 -9.92 13.82
N GLY A 224 1.82 -10.39 14.10
CA GLY A 224 0.94 -9.79 15.09
C GLY A 224 -0.50 -9.67 14.60
N HIS A 225 -0.71 -9.43 13.29
CA HIS A 225 -2.04 -9.50 12.70
C HIS A 225 -2.63 -10.90 12.78
N GLU A 226 -3.96 -10.97 12.86
CA GLU A 226 -4.73 -12.22 12.95
C GLU A 226 -5.37 -12.61 11.62
N SER A 227 -5.26 -11.76 10.60
CA SER A 227 -5.83 -11.95 9.27
C SER A 227 -4.96 -11.28 8.18
N ASP A 228 -5.43 -11.33 6.95
CA ASP A 228 -4.78 -10.82 5.75
C ASP A 228 -4.34 -9.36 5.89
N ILE A 229 -3.11 -9.06 5.46
CA ILE A 229 -2.60 -7.68 5.39
C ILE A 229 -2.86 -7.14 3.99
N ASN A 230 -3.93 -6.34 3.85
CA ASN A 230 -4.36 -5.79 2.56
C ASN A 230 -3.63 -4.50 2.16
N ALA A 231 -3.07 -3.79 3.13
CA ALA A 231 -2.43 -2.49 2.91
C ALA A 231 -1.17 -2.34 3.73
N ILE A 232 -0.15 -1.71 3.14
CA ILE A 232 1.12 -1.44 3.79
C ILE A 232 1.71 -0.12 3.29
N SER A 233 2.39 0.62 4.17
CA SER A 233 3.03 1.89 3.84
C SER A 233 4.25 2.11 4.71
N PHE A 234 5.29 2.73 4.14
CA PHE A 234 6.40 3.24 4.94
C PHE A 234 6.02 4.51 5.68
N PHE A 235 6.56 4.66 6.88
CA PHE A 235 6.61 5.94 7.56
C PHE A 235 7.52 6.89 6.76
N PRO A 236 7.25 8.21 6.73
CA PRO A 236 7.98 9.15 5.85
C PRO A 236 9.49 9.20 6.08
N ASN A 237 9.97 8.87 7.28
CA ASN A 237 11.41 8.78 7.57
C ASN A 237 12.07 7.47 7.11
N GLY A 238 11.27 6.49 6.65
CA GLY A 238 11.76 5.19 6.21
C GLY A 238 12.15 4.21 7.32
N GLU A 239 11.93 4.55 8.62
CA GLU A 239 12.37 3.73 9.75
C GLU A 239 11.23 2.93 10.43
N ALA A 240 10.00 3.10 9.95
CA ALA A 240 8.84 2.37 10.43
C ALA A 240 7.90 2.04 9.27
N ILE A 241 7.01 1.09 9.50
CA ILE A 241 5.95 0.70 8.56
C ILE A 241 4.61 0.65 9.26
N CYS A 242 3.57 1.03 8.54
CA CYS A 242 2.19 0.81 8.95
C CYS A 242 1.57 -0.28 8.09
N THR A 243 0.75 -1.12 8.69
CA THR A 243 -0.03 -2.17 8.02
C THR A 243 -1.51 -2.01 8.31
N GLY A 244 -2.36 -2.43 7.39
CA GLY A 244 -3.82 -2.49 7.56
C GLY A 244 -4.32 -3.89 7.18
N SER A 245 -5.19 -4.47 8.02
CA SER A 245 -5.59 -5.87 7.93
C SER A 245 -7.11 -6.06 7.97
N ASP A 246 -7.55 -7.22 7.52
CA ASP A 246 -8.92 -7.70 7.66
C ASP A 246 -9.32 -7.99 9.13
N ASP A 247 -8.35 -8.02 10.07
CA ASP A 247 -8.62 -8.08 11.51
C ASP A 247 -9.17 -6.76 12.08
N ALA A 248 -9.50 -5.78 11.24
CA ALA A 248 -10.01 -4.45 11.56
C ALA A 248 -9.00 -3.55 12.27
N THR A 249 -7.72 -3.90 12.28
CA THR A 249 -6.66 -3.10 12.91
C THR A 249 -5.62 -2.60 11.93
N CYS A 250 -5.08 -1.40 12.21
CA CYS A 250 -3.80 -0.99 11.67
C CYS A 250 -2.72 -1.19 12.73
N ARG A 251 -1.49 -1.44 12.32
CA ARG A 251 -0.34 -1.58 13.23
C ARG A 251 0.85 -0.78 12.72
N LEU A 252 1.60 -0.22 13.67
CA LEU A 252 2.87 0.48 13.41
C LEU A 252 4.00 -0.39 13.93
N PHE A 253 4.99 -0.67 13.08
CA PHE A 253 6.19 -1.43 13.43
C PHE A 253 7.42 -0.58 13.24
N ASP A 254 8.34 -0.63 14.20
CA ASP A 254 9.68 -0.02 14.10
C ASP A 254 10.64 -1.01 13.45
N LEU A 255 11.31 -0.60 12.36
CA LEU A 255 12.24 -1.45 11.61
C LEU A 255 13.56 -1.66 12.35
N ARG A 256 13.98 -0.71 13.18
CA ARG A 256 15.24 -0.80 13.94
C ARG A 256 15.09 -1.62 15.21
N ALA A 257 13.97 -1.45 15.90
CA ALA A 257 13.66 -2.21 17.11
C ALA A 257 13.07 -3.59 16.79
N ASP A 258 12.66 -3.84 15.54
CA ASP A 258 12.01 -5.07 15.09
C ASP A 258 10.77 -5.41 15.94
N GLN A 259 9.97 -4.38 16.28
CA GLN A 259 8.84 -4.50 17.21
C GLN A 259 7.61 -3.71 16.73
N GLU A 260 6.44 -4.21 17.13
CA GLU A 260 5.20 -3.45 17.07
C GLU A 260 5.23 -2.33 18.13
N LEU A 261 4.94 -1.10 17.69
CA LEU A 261 4.87 0.07 18.57
C LEU A 261 3.46 0.36 19.04
N ILE A 262 2.46 0.22 18.17
CA ILE A 262 1.07 0.58 18.45
C ILE A 262 0.10 -0.15 17.53
N THR A 263 -1.07 -0.48 18.05
CA THR A 263 -2.22 -0.99 17.33
C THR A 263 -3.32 0.07 17.32
N TYR A 264 -3.83 0.40 16.14
CA TYR A 264 -4.96 1.31 15.95
C TYR A 264 -6.24 0.48 15.78
N SER A 265 -7.10 0.56 16.75
CA SER A 265 -8.38 -0.16 16.78
C SER A 265 -9.45 0.64 17.51
N HIS A 266 -10.71 0.34 17.22
CA HIS A 266 -11.83 0.94 17.93
C HIS A 266 -12.95 -0.09 18.05
N GLU A 267 -13.61 -0.16 19.20
CA GLU A 267 -14.64 -1.17 19.51
C GLU A 267 -15.81 -1.19 18.50
N THR A 268 -16.11 -0.03 17.88
CA THR A 268 -17.19 0.07 16.89
C THR A 268 -16.76 -0.33 15.48
N ILE A 269 -15.46 -0.56 15.24
CA ILE A 269 -14.94 -0.91 13.93
C ILE A 269 -14.65 -2.41 13.92
N ILE A 270 -15.43 -3.15 13.14
CA ILE A 270 -15.33 -4.61 12.99
C ILE A 270 -15.08 -5.03 11.54
N CYS A 271 -14.93 -4.07 10.64
CA CYS A 271 -14.72 -4.29 9.21
C CYS A 271 -13.24 -4.18 8.84
N GLY A 272 -12.84 -4.89 7.78
CA GLY A 272 -11.48 -4.91 7.28
C GLY A 272 -11.00 -3.57 6.75
N ILE A 273 -9.68 -3.41 6.79
CA ILE A 273 -8.98 -2.26 6.21
C ILE A 273 -8.54 -2.63 4.79
N THR A 274 -8.87 -1.75 3.86
CA THR A 274 -8.58 -1.94 2.43
C THR A 274 -7.35 -1.20 1.96
N SER A 275 -7.07 -0.06 2.57
CA SER A 275 -6.00 0.86 2.13
C SER A 275 -5.54 1.75 3.26
N ILE A 276 -4.26 2.14 3.25
CA ILE A 276 -3.69 3.08 4.21
C ILE A 276 -2.76 4.07 3.52
N ALA A 277 -2.61 5.25 4.11
CA ALA A 277 -1.56 6.20 3.76
C ALA A 277 -1.23 7.08 4.97
N LEU A 278 0.01 7.54 5.04
CA LEU A 278 0.49 8.46 6.07
C LEU A 278 0.53 9.89 5.53
N SER A 279 0.29 10.87 6.42
CA SER A 279 0.57 12.26 6.12
C SER A 279 2.08 12.48 5.94
N ARG A 280 2.47 13.57 5.27
CA ARG A 280 3.89 13.90 5.06
C ARG A 280 4.69 14.03 6.35
N SER A 281 4.07 14.48 7.43
CA SER A 281 4.69 14.54 8.76
C SER A 281 4.78 13.17 9.44
N GLY A 282 4.05 12.18 8.96
CA GLY A 282 3.85 10.91 9.65
C GLY A 282 2.84 10.96 10.79
N ARG A 283 2.35 12.15 11.21
CA ARG A 283 1.47 12.30 12.38
C ARG A 283 0.07 11.76 12.18
N LEU A 284 -0.44 11.75 10.95
CA LEU A 284 -1.77 11.23 10.62
C LEU A 284 -1.66 9.98 9.79
N LEU A 285 -2.38 8.94 10.21
CA LEU A 285 -2.60 7.72 9.46
C LEU A 285 -4.05 7.72 8.95
N PHE A 286 -4.20 7.65 7.63
CA PHE A 286 -5.49 7.48 6.97
C PHE A 286 -5.70 6.02 6.65
N ALA A 287 -6.84 5.47 7.02
CA ALA A 287 -7.21 4.08 6.75
C ALA A 287 -8.61 4.00 6.14
N GLY A 288 -8.73 3.39 4.97
CA GLY A 288 -9.98 3.11 4.29
C GLY A 288 -10.56 1.77 4.73
N TYR A 289 -11.88 1.71 4.88
CA TYR A 289 -12.59 0.57 5.46
C TYR A 289 -13.71 0.08 4.55
N ASP A 290 -14.15 -1.15 4.82
CA ASP A 290 -15.30 -1.78 4.15
C ASP A 290 -16.63 -1.13 4.52
N ASP A 291 -16.70 -0.35 5.61
CA ASP A 291 -17.88 0.38 6.09
C ASP A 291 -18.11 1.72 5.37
N PHE A 292 -17.45 1.93 4.23
CA PHE A 292 -17.56 3.10 3.34
C PHE A 292 -16.84 4.34 3.86
N ASN A 293 -16.22 4.29 5.02
CA ASN A 293 -15.53 5.41 5.64
C ASN A 293 -14.00 5.28 5.54
N CYS A 294 -13.32 6.42 5.65
CA CYS A 294 -11.91 6.49 5.94
C CYS A 294 -11.73 7.11 7.32
N ASN A 295 -11.07 6.41 8.25
CA ASN A 295 -10.74 6.95 9.57
C ASN A 295 -9.36 7.58 9.57
N ILE A 296 -9.21 8.64 10.35
CA ILE A 296 -7.95 9.35 10.56
C ILE A 296 -7.48 9.09 11.98
N TRP A 297 -6.27 8.56 12.11
CA TRP A 297 -5.64 8.21 13.37
C TRP A 297 -4.44 9.11 13.67
N ASP A 298 -4.28 9.51 14.92
CA ASP A 298 -3.01 10.04 15.42
C ASP A 298 -2.01 8.90 15.51
N SER A 299 -1.01 8.89 14.63
CA SER A 299 -0.06 7.78 14.51
C SER A 299 0.80 7.56 15.74
N LEU A 300 0.98 8.58 16.59
CA LEU A 300 1.79 8.50 17.80
C LEU A 300 0.98 8.16 19.05
N LYS A 301 -0.28 8.64 19.13
CA LYS A 301 -1.13 8.41 20.30
C LYS A 301 -2.13 7.27 20.12
N GLY A 302 -2.41 6.87 18.88
CA GLY A 302 -3.38 5.81 18.60
C GLY A 302 -4.83 6.25 18.65
N ASP A 303 -5.11 7.53 18.89
CA ASP A 303 -6.46 8.07 18.96
C ASP A 303 -7.05 8.27 17.57
N ARG A 304 -8.34 7.99 17.40
CA ARG A 304 -9.08 8.36 16.20
C ARG A 304 -9.41 9.85 16.26
N VAL A 305 -8.86 10.64 15.33
CA VAL A 305 -8.96 12.11 15.33
C VAL A 305 -9.87 12.64 14.23
N GLY A 306 -10.40 11.80 13.35
CA GLY A 306 -11.32 12.23 12.30
C GLY A 306 -11.88 11.08 11.50
N ILE A 307 -12.90 11.40 10.68
CA ILE A 307 -13.55 10.47 9.76
C ILE A 307 -13.81 11.22 8.45
N LEU A 308 -13.46 10.61 7.32
CA LEU A 308 -13.87 11.02 5.99
C LEU A 308 -15.08 10.16 5.59
N SER A 309 -16.26 10.73 5.66
CA SER A 309 -17.51 10.09 5.26
C SER A 309 -18.11 10.76 4.04
N GLY A 310 -18.71 9.99 3.15
CA GLY A 310 -19.33 10.53 1.95
C GLY A 310 -19.25 9.64 0.72
N HIS A 311 -18.63 8.47 0.82
CA HIS A 311 -18.75 7.39 -0.17
C HIS A 311 -19.98 6.53 0.11
N ASP A 312 -20.61 6.03 -0.94
CA ASP A 312 -21.81 5.19 -0.86
C ASP A 312 -21.49 3.69 -0.96
N ASN A 313 -20.21 3.34 -1.00
CA ASN A 313 -19.70 1.96 -1.01
C ASN A 313 -18.29 1.93 -0.41
N ARG A 314 -17.71 0.71 -0.32
CA ARG A 314 -16.36 0.44 0.21
C ARG A 314 -15.34 1.44 -0.32
N VAL A 315 -14.54 2.01 0.58
CA VAL A 315 -13.32 2.76 0.22
C VAL A 315 -12.24 1.72 -0.11
N SER A 316 -11.91 1.57 -1.37
CA SER A 316 -10.99 0.52 -1.86
C SER A 316 -9.55 0.96 -1.94
N CYS A 317 -9.31 2.25 -2.09
CA CYS A 317 -7.97 2.81 -2.22
C CYS A 317 -7.92 4.24 -1.70
N LEU A 318 -6.75 4.65 -1.23
CA LEU A 318 -6.49 6.02 -0.82
C LEU A 318 -5.02 6.38 -0.99
N GLY A 319 -4.73 7.68 -0.99
CA GLY A 319 -3.36 8.18 -1.07
C GLY A 319 -3.27 9.65 -0.66
N VAL A 320 -2.13 10.03 -0.13
CA VAL A 320 -1.79 11.41 0.25
C VAL A 320 -0.84 11.98 -0.79
N THR A 321 -1.01 13.26 -1.13
CA THR A 321 -0.13 13.98 -2.06
C THR A 321 1.29 14.10 -1.51
N ALA A 322 2.30 14.17 -2.38
CA ALA A 322 3.70 14.32 -1.99
C ALA A 322 3.97 15.63 -1.22
N ASP A 323 3.22 16.69 -1.52
CA ASP A 323 3.26 17.96 -0.78
C ASP A 323 2.47 17.94 0.55
N GLY A 324 1.69 16.88 0.79
CA GLY A 324 0.88 16.71 1.99
C GLY A 324 -0.40 17.56 2.04
N MET A 325 -0.78 18.19 0.93
CA MET A 325 -1.89 19.15 0.92
C MET A 325 -3.27 18.54 0.72
N ALA A 326 -3.35 17.30 0.25
CA ALA A 326 -4.64 16.64 0.00
C ALA A 326 -4.56 15.13 0.17
N VAL A 327 -5.72 14.54 0.46
CA VAL A 327 -5.95 13.10 0.46
C VAL A 327 -6.92 12.77 -0.67
N ALA A 328 -6.66 11.70 -1.41
CA ALA A 328 -7.61 11.13 -2.36
C ALA A 328 -8.13 9.80 -1.84
N THR A 329 -9.42 9.57 -2.01
CA THR A 329 -10.08 8.27 -1.77
C THR A 329 -10.79 7.81 -3.02
N GLY A 330 -10.69 6.51 -3.31
CA GLY A 330 -11.44 5.85 -4.37
C GLY A 330 -12.34 4.77 -3.80
N SER A 331 -13.48 4.55 -4.43
CA SER A 331 -14.51 3.67 -3.89
C SER A 331 -15.17 2.80 -4.97
N TRP A 332 -15.79 1.74 -4.53
CA TRP A 332 -16.66 0.90 -5.35
C TRP A 332 -17.94 1.62 -5.78
N ASP A 333 -18.19 2.84 -5.30
CA ASP A 333 -19.24 3.73 -5.80
C ASP A 333 -18.90 4.41 -7.13
N SER A 334 -17.75 4.11 -7.72
CA SER A 334 -17.21 4.65 -8.97
C SER A 334 -16.67 6.09 -8.91
N PHE A 335 -16.60 6.68 -7.73
CA PHE A 335 -16.09 8.04 -7.54
C PHE A 335 -14.74 8.08 -6.86
N LEU A 336 -13.96 9.09 -7.24
CA LEU A 336 -12.79 9.53 -6.49
C LEU A 336 -13.14 10.87 -5.81
N LYS A 337 -12.69 11.04 -4.58
CA LYS A 337 -12.87 12.27 -3.83
C LYS A 337 -11.53 12.80 -3.35
N ILE A 338 -11.35 14.11 -3.46
CA ILE A 338 -10.19 14.84 -2.96
C ILE A 338 -10.62 15.62 -1.73
N TRP A 339 -9.91 15.40 -0.64
CA TRP A 339 -10.18 15.93 0.69
C TRP A 339 -9.06 16.85 1.15
N ASN A 340 -9.47 17.92 1.83
CA ASN A 340 -8.58 18.85 2.51
C ASN A 340 -9.36 19.63 3.60
#